data_5494ad1f5f91352e5cfd65ef99db1375
#
_entry.id   5494ad1f5f91352e5cfd65ef99db1375
#
_cell.length_a   1.000
_cell.length_b   1.000
_cell.length_c   1.000
_cell.angle_alpha   90.00
_cell.angle_beta   90.00
_cell.angle_gamma   90.00
#
_symmetry.space_group_name_H-M   'P 1'
#
loop_
_entity.id
_entity.type
_entity.pdbx_description
1 polymer ?
#
loop_
_entity_poly.entity_id
_entity_poly.type
_entity_poly.pdbx_seq_one_letter_code
_entity_poly.pdbx_strand_id
1 'polypeptide(L)'
;MTQVKTINQTDKIIEEIADYVVHTEITSDEAYRTAHHVLIDTLGCGILALNYPECTKLLGPIVPGTVVPNGSRVPGTSYVLDPVQGAFNIGTMIRWLDYNDTWLAAEWGHPSDNLGGILAVADYVSQERLSKGEEPIKVKEILEMMIKAHEIQGVLALENSLNRVGLDHVLYVKIATTAVVTKMLGGTKEEIQNALSNAWIDNSSLRTYRHFPNTGSRKSWAAGDATSRAVRLALMAIKGEMGYATALTANGWGFQDVLFKGQELKLSRSLGSYVMENVLFKVSYPAEFHAQTAAEAAVQLHPEIIGRLDEIKEITITTHESAIRIIDKTGPLHNPADRDHCLQYITAIGLLKGNITAEDYEDDVAADPRIDELREKMVTVEKESYTTDYLDPEKRSIANAIQVHFVDGTSTDVIDCEYPLGHRFRREEAIPKILEKYAHNLSTQYTVKQSERIQKVTNNFDEVQQMNTTDFVDLFVN
;
A
#
# COMPACT_ATOMS: atom_id res chain seq x y z
N MET A 1 -11.13 22.66 -48.72
CA MET A 1 -9.80 22.32 -48.21
C MET A 1 -10.01 21.62 -46.90
N THR A 2 -9.90 20.29 -46.89
CA THR A 2 -10.03 19.45 -45.69
C THR A 2 -8.77 19.65 -44.86
N GLN A 3 -8.92 20.26 -43.66
CA GLN A 3 -7.83 20.30 -42.68
C GLN A 3 -7.47 18.85 -42.37
N VAL A 4 -6.26 18.45 -42.73
CA VAL A 4 -5.64 17.24 -42.24
C VAL A 4 -5.57 17.43 -40.72
N LYS A 5 -6.46 16.77 -39.95
CA LYS A 5 -6.34 16.69 -38.50
C LYS A 5 -4.96 16.08 -38.24
N THR A 6 -4.09 16.85 -37.66
CA THR A 6 -2.83 16.35 -37.07
C THR A 6 -3.21 15.13 -36.24
N ILE A 7 -2.58 13.99 -36.48
CA ILE A 7 -2.70 12.80 -35.63
C ILE A 7 -2.41 13.29 -34.21
N ASN A 8 -3.35 13.12 -33.32
CA ASN A 8 -3.22 13.60 -31.94
C ASN A 8 -1.96 12.98 -31.32
N GLN A 9 -1.08 13.85 -30.84
CA GLN A 9 0.08 13.45 -30.08
C GLN A 9 -0.40 12.74 -28.81
N THR A 10 0.26 11.66 -28.41
CA THR A 10 -0.02 10.96 -27.14
C THR A 10 0.07 11.93 -25.95
N ASP A 11 -0.83 11.80 -25.00
CA ASP A 11 -0.81 12.55 -23.75
C ASP A 11 0.57 12.50 -23.09
N LYS A 12 1.13 13.66 -22.78
CA LYS A 12 2.52 13.81 -22.33
C LYS A 12 2.84 12.93 -21.12
N ILE A 13 1.94 12.83 -20.15
CA ILE A 13 2.12 11.99 -18.94
C ILE A 13 2.23 10.50 -19.32
N ILE A 14 1.42 10.03 -20.26
CA ILE A 14 1.48 8.66 -20.75
C ILE A 14 2.82 8.38 -21.45
N GLU A 15 3.28 9.35 -22.26
CA GLU A 15 4.57 9.27 -22.94
C GLU A 15 5.73 9.24 -21.95
N GLU A 16 5.75 10.16 -20.96
CA GLU A 16 6.80 10.25 -19.95
C GLU A 16 6.88 8.98 -19.08
N ILE A 17 5.74 8.42 -18.67
CA ILE A 17 5.71 7.17 -17.92
C ILE A 17 6.25 6.00 -18.75
N ALA A 18 5.85 5.89 -20.03
CA ALA A 18 6.33 4.84 -20.91
C ALA A 18 7.84 4.96 -21.17
N ASP A 19 8.34 6.18 -21.40
CA ASP A 19 9.78 6.44 -21.57
C ASP A 19 10.56 6.07 -20.31
N TYR A 20 10.07 6.46 -19.14
CA TYR A 20 10.69 6.13 -17.86
C TYR A 20 10.83 4.61 -17.66
N VAL A 21 9.76 3.87 -17.90
CA VAL A 21 9.76 2.41 -17.69
C VAL A 21 10.73 1.70 -18.65
N VAL A 22 10.82 2.18 -19.90
CA VAL A 22 11.66 1.54 -20.93
C VAL A 22 13.12 1.94 -20.86
N HIS A 23 13.40 3.22 -20.63
CA HIS A 23 14.75 3.78 -20.88
C HIS A 23 15.49 4.21 -19.61
N THR A 24 14.81 4.44 -18.49
CA THR A 24 15.51 4.89 -17.27
C THR A 24 16.12 3.69 -16.55
N GLU A 25 17.41 3.73 -16.35
CA GLU A 25 18.15 2.79 -15.50
C GLU A 25 18.11 3.27 -14.04
N ILE A 26 17.78 2.37 -13.13
CA ILE A 26 17.86 2.66 -11.68
C ILE A 26 19.26 2.31 -11.20
N THR A 27 19.96 3.32 -10.69
CA THR A 27 21.36 3.20 -10.23
C THR A 27 21.51 3.38 -8.72
N SER A 28 20.45 3.78 -8.00
CA SER A 28 20.48 4.02 -6.56
C SER A 28 20.52 2.71 -5.77
N ASP A 29 21.65 2.44 -5.09
CA ASP A 29 21.76 1.30 -4.16
C ASP A 29 20.79 1.42 -2.99
N GLU A 30 20.55 2.64 -2.50
CA GLU A 30 19.54 2.91 -1.46
C GLU A 30 18.14 2.48 -1.89
N ALA A 31 17.73 2.82 -3.13
CA ALA A 31 16.44 2.41 -3.66
C ALA A 31 16.31 0.89 -3.75
N TYR A 32 17.34 0.18 -4.21
CA TYR A 32 17.33 -1.29 -4.26
C TYR A 32 17.27 -1.94 -2.89
N ARG A 33 18.03 -1.44 -1.91
CA ARG A 33 17.98 -1.94 -0.52
C ARG A 33 16.65 -1.66 0.14
N THR A 34 16.10 -0.47 -0.09
CA THR A 34 14.76 -0.14 0.42
C THR A 34 13.70 -1.01 -0.24
N ALA A 35 13.76 -1.21 -1.57
CA ALA A 35 12.84 -2.10 -2.29
C ALA A 35 12.90 -3.55 -1.77
N HIS A 36 14.09 -4.02 -1.40
CA HIS A 36 14.25 -5.34 -0.77
C HIS A 36 13.51 -5.41 0.58
N HIS A 37 13.68 -4.41 1.46
CA HIS A 37 12.94 -4.38 2.72
C HIS A 37 11.43 -4.26 2.49
N VAL A 38 10.99 -3.45 1.51
CA VAL A 38 9.57 -3.36 1.12
C VAL A 38 9.05 -4.71 0.62
N LEU A 39 9.82 -5.43 -0.19
CA LEU A 39 9.44 -6.75 -0.72
C LEU A 39 9.17 -7.75 0.41
N ILE A 40 10.11 -7.91 1.35
CA ILE A 40 9.98 -8.90 2.43
C ILE A 40 8.91 -8.48 3.44
N ASP A 41 8.81 -7.20 3.81
CA ASP A 41 7.77 -6.68 4.68
C ASP A 41 6.38 -6.92 4.09
N THR A 42 6.22 -6.60 2.81
CA THR A 42 4.96 -6.73 2.08
C THR A 42 4.53 -8.20 1.95
N LEU A 43 5.47 -9.10 1.64
CA LEU A 43 5.19 -10.54 1.61
C LEU A 43 4.81 -11.06 3.01
N GLY A 44 5.51 -10.62 4.04
CA GLY A 44 5.16 -10.93 5.42
C GLY A 44 3.73 -10.51 5.77
N CYS A 45 3.31 -9.31 5.37
CA CYS A 45 1.92 -8.84 5.55
C CYS A 45 0.92 -9.75 4.83
N GLY A 46 1.23 -10.17 3.60
CA GLY A 46 0.40 -11.10 2.83
C GLY A 46 0.27 -12.47 3.50
N ILE A 47 1.36 -13.00 4.05
CA ILE A 47 1.36 -14.28 4.79
C ILE A 47 0.54 -14.18 6.08
N LEU A 48 0.67 -13.10 6.84
CA LEU A 48 -0.15 -12.86 8.03
C LEU A 48 -1.64 -12.83 7.71
N ALA A 49 -2.02 -12.24 6.56
CA ALA A 49 -3.42 -12.13 6.12
C ALA A 49 -4.11 -13.48 5.91
N LEU A 50 -3.37 -14.55 5.69
CA LEU A 50 -3.92 -15.91 5.54
C LEU A 50 -4.57 -16.47 6.82
N ASN A 51 -4.34 -15.84 7.97
CA ASN A 51 -5.02 -16.20 9.22
C ASN A 51 -6.45 -15.67 9.30
N TYR A 52 -6.87 -14.81 8.38
CA TYR A 52 -8.16 -14.13 8.40
C TYR A 52 -9.12 -14.75 7.39
N PRO A 53 -10.20 -15.44 7.85
CA PRO A 53 -11.19 -16.07 6.97
C PRO A 53 -11.83 -15.11 5.97
N GLU A 54 -12.00 -13.84 6.37
CA GLU A 54 -12.55 -12.81 5.51
C GLU A 54 -11.64 -12.46 4.32
N CYS A 55 -10.33 -12.64 4.46
CA CYS A 55 -9.37 -12.57 3.37
C CYS A 55 -9.41 -13.84 2.53
N THR A 56 -9.21 -15.00 3.18
CA THR A 56 -9.02 -16.27 2.49
C THR A 56 -10.22 -16.72 1.68
N LYS A 57 -11.44 -16.33 2.06
CA LYS A 57 -12.66 -16.58 1.26
C LYS A 57 -12.66 -15.95 -0.12
N LEU A 58 -11.81 -14.94 -0.36
CA LEU A 58 -11.69 -14.25 -1.65
C LEU A 58 -10.59 -14.85 -2.53
N LEU A 59 -9.76 -15.72 -1.97
CA LEU A 59 -8.60 -16.29 -2.66
C LEU A 59 -8.96 -17.54 -3.46
N GLY A 60 -8.05 -17.92 -4.35
CA GLY A 60 -8.19 -19.08 -5.20
C GLY A 60 -8.63 -18.76 -6.64
N PRO A 61 -8.87 -19.77 -7.45
CA PRO A 61 -9.33 -19.61 -8.82
C PRO A 61 -10.80 -19.16 -8.85
N ILE A 62 -11.20 -18.42 -9.90
CA ILE A 62 -12.62 -18.05 -10.13
C ILE A 62 -13.51 -19.30 -10.20
N VAL A 63 -13.04 -20.31 -10.92
CA VAL A 63 -13.74 -21.61 -10.99
C VAL A 63 -13.01 -22.60 -10.09
N PRO A 64 -13.63 -23.07 -9.01
CA PRO A 64 -13.00 -24.00 -8.07
C PRO A 64 -12.38 -25.22 -8.75
N GLY A 65 -11.17 -25.60 -8.35
CA GLY A 65 -10.42 -26.72 -8.90
C GLY A 65 -9.64 -26.40 -10.18
N THR A 66 -9.71 -25.17 -10.71
CA THR A 66 -8.86 -24.76 -11.85
C THR A 66 -7.41 -24.62 -11.41
N VAL A 67 -6.51 -25.28 -12.15
CA VAL A 67 -5.05 -25.12 -12.05
C VAL A 67 -4.54 -24.72 -13.41
N VAL A 68 -3.74 -23.66 -13.48
CA VAL A 68 -3.18 -23.16 -14.74
C VAL A 68 -1.75 -23.68 -14.90
N PRO A 69 -1.45 -24.50 -15.90
CA PRO A 69 -0.09 -24.94 -16.15
C PRO A 69 0.84 -23.73 -16.36
N ASN A 70 2.01 -23.74 -15.73
CA ASN A 70 2.97 -22.64 -15.76
C ASN A 70 2.37 -21.27 -15.31
N GLY A 71 1.32 -21.30 -14.47
CA GLY A 71 0.66 -20.11 -13.95
C GLY A 71 1.45 -19.44 -12.83
N SER A 72 0.91 -18.32 -12.35
CA SER A 72 1.41 -17.59 -11.17
C SER A 72 1.09 -18.37 -9.90
N ARG A 73 2.09 -18.58 -9.06
CA ARG A 73 1.93 -19.20 -7.74
C ARG A 73 1.67 -18.13 -6.68
N VAL A 74 0.74 -18.43 -5.79
CA VAL A 74 0.35 -17.50 -4.73
C VAL A 74 1.08 -17.86 -3.44
N PRO A 75 1.96 -17.00 -2.90
CA PRO A 75 2.72 -17.28 -1.67
C PRO A 75 1.84 -17.73 -0.50
N GLY A 76 2.30 -18.69 0.28
CA GLY A 76 1.57 -19.23 1.44
C GLY A 76 0.41 -20.18 1.08
N THR A 77 0.19 -20.47 -0.19
CA THR A 77 -0.92 -21.31 -0.67
C THR A 77 -0.44 -22.36 -1.67
N SER A 78 -1.33 -23.27 -2.05
CA SER A 78 -1.10 -24.22 -3.16
C SER A 78 -1.70 -23.77 -4.50
N TYR A 79 -2.15 -22.52 -4.60
CA TYR A 79 -2.79 -22.01 -5.80
C TYR A 79 -1.80 -21.72 -6.92
N VAL A 80 -2.10 -22.21 -8.12
CA VAL A 80 -1.40 -21.90 -9.38
C VAL A 80 -2.43 -21.35 -10.36
N LEU A 81 -2.41 -20.06 -10.60
CA LEU A 81 -3.48 -19.29 -11.24
C LEU A 81 -2.98 -18.62 -12.52
N ASP A 82 -3.91 -18.18 -13.38
CA ASP A 82 -3.55 -17.21 -14.41
C ASP A 82 -3.04 -15.89 -13.75
N PRO A 83 -2.19 -15.11 -14.46
CA PRO A 83 -1.55 -13.96 -13.83
C PRO A 83 -2.52 -12.84 -13.41
N VAL A 84 -3.73 -12.77 -13.99
CA VAL A 84 -4.75 -11.80 -13.62
C VAL A 84 -5.33 -12.17 -12.23
N GLN A 85 -5.71 -13.44 -12.07
CA GLN A 85 -6.23 -13.94 -10.80
C GLN A 85 -5.12 -14.06 -9.74
N GLY A 86 -3.90 -14.39 -10.14
CA GLY A 86 -2.71 -14.34 -9.28
C GLY A 86 -2.48 -12.95 -8.69
N ALA A 87 -2.55 -11.91 -9.53
CA ALA A 87 -2.42 -10.52 -9.10
C ALA A 87 -3.52 -10.11 -8.11
N PHE A 88 -4.78 -10.53 -8.35
CA PHE A 88 -5.87 -10.30 -7.41
C PHE A 88 -5.60 -10.93 -6.06
N ASN A 89 -5.22 -12.21 -6.03
CA ASN A 89 -4.96 -12.95 -4.80
C ASN A 89 -3.82 -12.32 -4.00
N ILE A 90 -2.65 -12.14 -4.62
CA ILE A 90 -1.46 -11.58 -3.95
C ILE A 90 -1.74 -10.15 -3.46
N GLY A 91 -2.34 -9.31 -4.30
CA GLY A 91 -2.67 -7.93 -3.94
C GLY A 91 -3.70 -7.83 -2.82
N THR A 92 -4.67 -8.73 -2.78
CA THR A 92 -5.66 -8.83 -1.68
C THR A 92 -4.99 -9.21 -0.36
N MET A 93 -4.12 -10.22 -0.37
CA MET A 93 -3.36 -10.63 0.81
C MET A 93 -2.49 -9.49 1.35
N ILE A 94 -1.73 -8.84 0.48
CA ILE A 94 -0.81 -7.76 0.84
C ILE A 94 -1.54 -6.62 1.56
N ARG A 95 -2.70 -6.23 1.03
CA ARG A 95 -3.42 -5.03 1.50
C ARG A 95 -4.41 -5.31 2.64
N TRP A 96 -4.65 -6.58 2.96
CA TRP A 96 -5.75 -6.97 3.84
C TRP A 96 -5.74 -6.25 5.19
N LEU A 97 -4.59 -6.22 5.87
CA LEU A 97 -4.44 -5.73 7.23
C LEU A 97 -4.03 -4.26 7.33
N ASP A 98 -3.96 -3.55 6.19
CA ASP A 98 -3.42 -2.18 6.18
C ASP A 98 -2.06 -2.05 6.88
N TYR A 99 -1.16 -3.01 6.66
CA TYR A 99 0.10 -3.15 7.39
C TYR A 99 1.34 -3.10 6.47
N ASN A 100 1.15 -2.98 5.16
CA ASN A 100 2.19 -2.72 4.17
C ASN A 100 2.59 -1.23 4.15
N ASP A 101 3.55 -0.86 3.32
CA ASP A 101 4.10 0.49 3.25
C ASP A 101 3.04 1.59 2.99
N THR A 102 3.48 2.84 3.09
CA THR A 102 2.62 4.00 2.83
C THR A 102 3.41 5.12 2.16
N TRP A 103 2.71 5.89 1.33
CA TRP A 103 3.17 7.14 0.75
C TRP A 103 2.15 8.24 1.01
N LEU A 104 2.60 9.37 1.57
CA LEU A 104 1.74 10.50 1.92
C LEU A 104 2.13 11.73 1.11
N ALA A 105 1.14 12.31 0.43
CA ALA A 105 1.26 13.48 -0.42
C ALA A 105 -0.12 14.18 -0.55
N ALA A 106 -0.40 14.91 -1.65
CA ALA A 106 -1.75 15.42 -1.93
C ALA A 106 -2.77 14.28 -2.08
N GLU A 107 -2.34 13.14 -2.63
CA GLU A 107 -3.00 11.84 -2.48
C GLU A 107 -2.10 10.93 -1.64
N TRP A 108 -2.68 10.05 -0.85
CA TRP A 108 -1.97 9.02 -0.11
C TRP A 108 -2.30 7.64 -0.67
N GLY A 109 -1.42 6.66 -0.42
CA GLY A 109 -1.59 5.30 -0.92
C GLY A 109 -0.50 4.38 -0.41
N HIS A 110 -0.51 3.17 -0.94
CA HIS A 110 0.38 2.07 -0.55
C HIS A 110 1.09 1.56 -1.80
N PRO A 111 2.28 2.11 -2.15
CA PRO A 111 2.91 1.74 -3.40
C PRO A 111 3.32 0.28 -3.50
N SER A 112 3.54 -0.42 -2.37
CA SER A 112 3.77 -1.87 -2.38
C SER A 112 2.55 -2.70 -2.83
N ASP A 113 1.35 -2.11 -2.91
CA ASP A 113 0.18 -2.73 -3.53
C ASP A 113 0.46 -3.20 -4.96
N ASN A 114 1.37 -2.52 -5.68
CA ASN A 114 1.79 -2.90 -7.03
C ASN A 114 2.46 -4.27 -7.09
N LEU A 115 3.02 -4.77 -5.97
CA LEU A 115 3.67 -6.08 -5.91
C LEU A 115 2.72 -7.21 -6.30
N GLY A 116 1.41 -7.08 -6.06
CA GLY A 116 0.42 -8.07 -6.48
C GLY A 116 0.51 -8.40 -7.97
N GLY A 117 0.52 -7.38 -8.82
CA GLY A 117 0.68 -7.54 -10.27
C GLY A 117 2.11 -7.91 -10.68
N ILE A 118 3.11 -7.27 -10.06
CA ILE A 118 4.53 -7.47 -10.39
C ILE A 118 4.94 -8.91 -10.11
N LEU A 119 4.66 -9.45 -8.93
CA LEU A 119 5.06 -10.81 -8.55
C LEU A 119 4.29 -11.87 -9.36
N ALA A 120 2.99 -11.67 -9.57
CA ALA A 120 2.20 -12.59 -10.37
C ALA A 120 2.72 -12.69 -11.81
N VAL A 121 3.05 -11.56 -12.44
CA VAL A 121 3.60 -11.54 -13.82
C VAL A 121 5.03 -12.07 -13.85
N ALA A 122 5.87 -11.72 -12.86
CA ALA A 122 7.25 -12.22 -12.78
C ALA A 122 7.30 -13.74 -12.71
N ASP A 123 6.47 -14.35 -11.85
CA ASP A 123 6.42 -15.80 -11.71
C ASP A 123 5.85 -16.45 -12.98
N TYR A 124 4.74 -15.93 -13.51
CA TYR A 124 4.15 -16.43 -14.76
C TYR A 124 5.15 -16.42 -15.93
N VAL A 125 5.79 -15.27 -16.19
CA VAL A 125 6.77 -15.15 -17.27
C VAL A 125 7.97 -16.08 -17.04
N SER A 126 8.42 -16.21 -15.78
CA SER A 126 9.53 -17.09 -15.44
C SER A 126 9.18 -18.57 -15.64
N GLN A 127 7.97 -19.01 -15.27
CA GLN A 127 7.49 -20.36 -15.51
C GLN A 127 7.38 -20.65 -17.03
N GLU A 128 6.85 -19.72 -17.80
CA GLU A 128 6.75 -19.84 -19.25
C GLU A 128 8.15 -19.91 -19.91
N ARG A 129 9.11 -19.11 -19.48
CA ARG A 129 10.49 -19.16 -19.96
C ARG A 129 11.15 -20.50 -19.63
N LEU A 130 11.04 -20.97 -18.39
CA LEU A 130 11.58 -22.28 -17.98
C LEU A 130 11.00 -23.42 -18.82
N SER A 131 9.70 -23.40 -19.12
CA SER A 131 9.06 -24.41 -19.96
C SER A 131 9.62 -24.47 -21.38
N LYS A 132 10.26 -23.39 -21.83
CA LYS A 132 10.93 -23.25 -23.14
C LYS A 132 12.45 -23.43 -23.07
N GLY A 133 13.00 -23.67 -21.87
CA GLY A 133 14.45 -23.74 -21.65
C GLY A 133 15.16 -22.39 -21.65
N GLU A 134 14.45 -21.32 -21.40
CA GLU A 134 14.96 -19.95 -21.32
C GLU A 134 15.21 -19.54 -19.85
N GLU A 135 16.09 -18.54 -19.62
CA GLU A 135 16.38 -18.04 -18.29
C GLU A 135 15.18 -17.28 -17.70
N PRO A 136 14.80 -17.57 -16.45
CA PRO A 136 13.74 -16.84 -15.76
C PRO A 136 14.13 -15.42 -15.39
N ILE A 137 13.16 -14.59 -15.03
CA ILE A 137 13.36 -13.25 -14.46
C ILE A 137 14.10 -13.36 -13.13
N LYS A 138 15.06 -12.47 -12.88
CA LYS A 138 15.75 -12.35 -11.60
C LYS A 138 14.95 -11.51 -10.60
N VAL A 139 15.10 -11.78 -9.31
CA VAL A 139 14.48 -10.94 -8.26
C VAL A 139 14.93 -9.48 -8.37
N LYS A 140 16.16 -9.20 -8.84
CA LYS A 140 16.60 -7.83 -9.13
C LYS A 140 15.66 -7.07 -10.07
N GLU A 141 15.10 -7.76 -11.08
CA GLU A 141 14.11 -7.14 -11.98
C GLU A 141 12.79 -6.86 -11.28
N ILE A 142 12.37 -7.74 -10.33
CA ILE A 142 11.21 -7.46 -9.48
C ILE A 142 11.44 -6.18 -8.67
N LEU A 143 12.61 -6.06 -8.01
CA LEU A 143 12.96 -4.87 -7.23
C LEU A 143 12.97 -3.61 -8.11
N GLU A 144 13.53 -3.68 -9.32
CA GLU A 144 13.51 -2.55 -10.27
C GLU A 144 12.09 -2.15 -10.64
N MET A 145 11.21 -3.12 -10.94
CA MET A 145 9.82 -2.82 -11.28
C MET A 145 9.04 -2.28 -10.08
N MET A 146 9.35 -2.73 -8.87
CA MET A 146 8.80 -2.13 -7.64
C MET A 146 9.24 -0.67 -7.50
N ILE A 147 10.53 -0.36 -7.68
CA ILE A 147 11.03 1.02 -7.63
C ILE A 147 10.30 1.89 -8.65
N LYS A 148 10.18 1.42 -9.89
CA LYS A 148 9.49 2.15 -10.96
C LYS A 148 8.01 2.35 -10.69
N ALA A 149 7.32 1.34 -10.16
CA ALA A 149 5.90 1.45 -9.81
C ALA A 149 5.68 2.42 -8.63
N HIS A 150 6.54 2.36 -7.60
CA HIS A 150 6.52 3.32 -6.49
C HIS A 150 6.67 4.75 -7.01
N GLU A 151 7.64 4.97 -7.89
CA GLU A 151 7.90 6.29 -8.44
C GLU A 151 6.72 6.82 -9.25
N ILE A 152 6.16 6.04 -10.17
CA ILE A 152 5.00 6.44 -10.98
C ILE A 152 3.82 6.80 -10.07
N GLN A 153 3.46 5.90 -9.16
CA GLN A 153 2.34 6.12 -8.23
C GLN A 153 2.57 7.32 -7.34
N GLY A 154 3.75 7.41 -6.72
CA GLY A 154 4.04 8.43 -5.72
C GLY A 154 4.23 9.81 -6.33
N VAL A 155 4.85 9.95 -7.51
CA VAL A 155 5.01 11.23 -8.19
C VAL A 155 3.66 11.76 -8.71
N LEU A 156 2.80 10.88 -9.24
CA LEU A 156 1.42 11.26 -9.55
C LEU A 156 0.67 11.77 -8.31
N ALA A 157 0.90 11.15 -7.16
CA ALA A 157 0.23 11.50 -5.91
C ALA A 157 0.73 12.82 -5.28
N LEU A 158 1.90 13.35 -5.68
CA LEU A 158 2.49 14.56 -5.06
C LEU A 158 1.57 15.77 -5.13
N GLU A 159 0.95 16.00 -6.28
CA GLU A 159 0.10 17.19 -6.51
C GLU A 159 -1.33 16.85 -6.96
N ASN A 160 -1.60 15.62 -7.38
CA ASN A 160 -2.91 15.26 -7.91
C ASN A 160 -3.71 14.44 -6.88
N SER A 161 -4.71 15.09 -6.30
CA SER A 161 -5.53 14.51 -5.24
C SER A 161 -6.82 13.88 -5.79
N LEU A 162 -6.85 12.56 -5.90
CA LEU A 162 -8.01 11.78 -6.31
C LEU A 162 -9.15 11.85 -5.28
N ASN A 163 -8.81 11.84 -3.99
CA ASN A 163 -9.81 11.88 -2.93
C ASN A 163 -10.66 13.15 -2.95
N ARG A 164 -10.13 14.29 -3.39
CA ARG A 164 -10.86 15.56 -3.51
C ARG A 164 -11.90 15.55 -4.63
N VAL A 165 -11.79 14.63 -5.57
CA VAL A 165 -12.77 14.45 -6.65
C VAL A 165 -13.65 13.21 -6.47
N GLY A 166 -13.49 12.49 -5.34
CA GLY A 166 -14.29 11.32 -5.00
C GLY A 166 -13.76 9.99 -5.55
N LEU A 167 -12.54 10.00 -6.10
CA LEU A 167 -11.84 8.81 -6.59
C LEU A 167 -10.89 8.25 -5.53
N ASP A 168 -10.55 6.97 -5.65
CA ASP A 168 -9.65 6.28 -4.74
C ASP A 168 -8.23 6.18 -5.31
N HIS A 169 -7.23 6.21 -4.43
CA HIS A 169 -5.81 6.11 -4.78
C HIS A 169 -5.43 4.83 -5.54
N VAL A 170 -6.22 3.77 -5.45
CA VAL A 170 -5.97 2.53 -6.21
C VAL A 170 -6.03 2.71 -7.72
N LEU A 171 -6.55 3.84 -8.20
CA LEU A 171 -6.39 4.23 -9.61
C LEU A 171 -4.90 4.37 -9.97
N TYR A 172 -4.09 5.02 -9.13
CA TYR A 172 -2.65 5.14 -9.38
C TYR A 172 -1.92 3.80 -9.26
N VAL A 173 -2.37 2.91 -8.37
CA VAL A 173 -1.88 1.51 -8.34
C VAL A 173 -2.12 0.84 -9.70
N LYS A 174 -3.33 0.96 -10.26
CA LYS A 174 -3.64 0.40 -11.58
C LYS A 174 -2.72 0.99 -12.66
N ILE A 175 -2.53 2.30 -12.71
CA ILE A 175 -1.67 2.97 -13.70
C ILE A 175 -0.22 2.51 -13.58
N ALA A 176 0.35 2.55 -12.37
CA ALA A 176 1.74 2.16 -12.14
C ALA A 176 1.98 0.68 -12.45
N THR A 177 1.12 -0.20 -11.95
CA THR A 177 1.19 -1.63 -12.25
C THR A 177 1.11 -1.88 -13.76
N THR A 178 0.16 -1.24 -14.47
CA THR A 178 0.00 -1.41 -15.92
C THR A 178 1.29 -1.12 -16.68
N ALA A 179 1.96 -0.01 -16.35
CA ALA A 179 3.20 0.38 -17.01
C ALA A 179 4.29 -0.68 -16.85
N VAL A 180 4.56 -1.09 -15.60
CA VAL A 180 5.68 -2.00 -15.30
C VAL A 180 5.41 -3.45 -15.75
N VAL A 181 4.18 -3.96 -15.57
CA VAL A 181 3.86 -5.34 -15.97
C VAL A 181 3.80 -5.49 -17.50
N THR A 182 3.39 -4.44 -18.24
CA THR A 182 3.47 -4.47 -19.71
C THR A 182 4.92 -4.63 -20.17
N LYS A 183 5.86 -3.92 -19.53
CA LYS A 183 7.30 -4.09 -19.78
C LYS A 183 7.77 -5.49 -19.45
N MET A 184 7.38 -6.04 -18.30
CA MET A 184 7.77 -7.40 -17.86
C MET A 184 7.26 -8.50 -18.82
N LEU A 185 6.10 -8.28 -19.42
CA LEU A 185 5.54 -9.16 -20.46
C LEU A 185 6.24 -9.03 -21.83
N GLY A 186 7.27 -8.17 -21.94
CA GLY A 186 8.02 -7.93 -23.15
C GLY A 186 7.46 -6.81 -24.03
N GLY A 187 6.52 -6.02 -23.53
CA GLY A 187 5.88 -4.94 -24.27
C GLY A 187 6.86 -3.83 -24.68
N THR A 188 6.64 -3.29 -25.88
CA THR A 188 7.31 -2.12 -26.45
C THR A 188 6.81 -0.83 -25.79
N LYS A 189 7.50 0.30 -26.00
CA LYS A 189 7.03 1.63 -25.56
C LYS A 189 5.60 1.91 -26.03
N GLU A 190 5.29 1.61 -27.29
CA GLU A 190 3.96 1.83 -27.87
C GLU A 190 2.89 0.96 -27.16
N GLU A 191 3.18 -0.32 -26.90
CA GLU A 191 2.27 -1.21 -26.18
C GLU A 191 2.06 -0.76 -24.73
N ILE A 192 3.09 -0.20 -24.08
CA ILE A 192 2.96 0.41 -22.74
C ILE A 192 2.04 1.65 -22.81
N GLN A 193 2.20 2.53 -23.80
CA GLN A 193 1.32 3.68 -24.00
C GLN A 193 -0.14 3.24 -24.25
N ASN A 194 -0.33 2.20 -25.08
CA ASN A 194 -1.65 1.65 -25.35
C ASN A 194 -2.29 1.07 -24.10
N ALA A 195 -1.54 0.29 -23.31
CA ALA A 195 -2.01 -0.25 -22.03
C ALA A 195 -2.36 0.86 -21.02
N LEU A 196 -1.50 1.87 -20.87
CA LEU A 196 -1.71 3.00 -19.97
C LEU A 196 -2.96 3.81 -20.34
N SER A 197 -3.16 4.10 -21.63
CA SER A 197 -4.36 4.81 -22.09
C SER A 197 -5.64 4.06 -21.74
N ASN A 198 -5.65 2.75 -21.96
CA ASN A 198 -6.75 1.88 -21.55
C ASN A 198 -6.93 1.84 -20.03
N ALA A 199 -5.84 1.87 -19.25
CA ALA A 199 -5.92 1.89 -17.79
C ALA A 199 -6.55 3.18 -17.25
N TRP A 200 -6.35 4.32 -17.90
CA TRP A 200 -7.01 5.58 -17.56
C TRP A 200 -8.51 5.58 -17.92
N ILE A 201 -8.88 4.91 -19.00
CA ILE A 201 -10.28 4.78 -19.44
C ILE A 201 -11.04 3.76 -18.59
N ASP A 202 -10.39 2.65 -18.22
CA ASP A 202 -11.01 1.55 -17.51
C ASP A 202 -11.42 1.95 -16.11
N ASN A 203 -12.69 1.78 -15.80
CA ASN A 203 -13.32 1.77 -14.49
C ASN A 203 -12.54 2.43 -13.34
N SER A 204 -12.70 3.72 -13.17
CA SER A 204 -12.08 4.46 -12.07
C SER A 204 -12.76 4.12 -10.73
N SER A 205 -11.98 3.80 -9.71
CA SER A 205 -12.49 3.43 -8.40
C SER A 205 -13.12 4.61 -7.68
N LEU A 206 -14.40 4.53 -7.33
CA LEU A 206 -15.06 5.47 -6.43
C LEU A 206 -14.62 5.21 -4.98
N ARG A 207 -14.43 6.28 -4.21
CA ARG A 207 -13.95 6.23 -2.82
C ARG A 207 -15.05 5.91 -1.79
N THR A 208 -16.30 5.73 -2.18
CA THR A 208 -17.47 5.51 -1.31
C THR A 208 -17.22 4.49 -0.19
N TYR A 209 -16.51 3.40 -0.48
CA TYR A 209 -16.26 2.31 0.47
C TYR A 209 -15.21 2.62 1.56
N ARG A 210 -14.69 3.84 1.60
CA ARG A 210 -13.80 4.33 2.67
C ARG A 210 -14.48 5.34 3.59
N HIS A 211 -15.73 5.67 3.33
CA HIS A 211 -16.46 6.71 4.06
C HIS A 211 -17.72 6.13 4.73
N PHE A 212 -17.97 6.60 5.96
CA PHE A 212 -19.20 6.29 6.67
C PHE A 212 -20.43 6.71 5.82
N PRO A 213 -21.52 5.92 5.77
CA PRO A 213 -21.73 4.64 6.45
C PRO A 213 -21.25 3.40 5.66
N ASN A 214 -20.52 3.58 4.57
CA ASN A 214 -20.19 2.52 3.60
C ASN A 214 -18.78 1.91 3.80
N THR A 215 -18.07 2.27 4.87
CA THR A 215 -16.74 1.70 5.15
C THR A 215 -16.84 0.18 5.28
N GLY A 216 -16.04 -0.55 4.51
CA GLY A 216 -16.13 -2.00 4.47
C GLY A 216 -14.92 -2.68 3.85
N SER A 217 -14.97 -4.01 3.78
CA SER A 217 -13.87 -4.89 3.38
C SER A 217 -13.29 -4.61 1.98
N ARG A 218 -14.05 -3.93 1.08
CA ARG A 218 -13.51 -3.55 -0.23
C ARG A 218 -12.22 -2.73 -0.12
N LYS A 219 -12.04 -1.91 0.94
CA LYS A 219 -10.80 -1.14 1.13
C LYS A 219 -9.56 -2.04 1.18
N SER A 220 -9.72 -3.29 1.65
CA SER A 220 -8.64 -4.26 1.81
C SER A 220 -8.32 -5.04 0.53
N TRP A 221 -9.29 -5.19 -0.41
CA TRP A 221 -9.06 -5.92 -1.66
C TRP A 221 -9.11 -5.06 -2.93
N ALA A 222 -9.40 -3.76 -2.79
CA ALA A 222 -9.45 -2.85 -3.95
C ALA A 222 -8.11 -2.73 -4.69
N ALA A 223 -6.99 -2.83 -3.97
CA ALA A 223 -5.66 -2.85 -4.59
C ALA A 223 -5.43 -4.15 -5.40
N GLY A 224 -5.88 -5.30 -4.90
CA GLY A 224 -5.86 -6.56 -5.64
C GLY A 224 -6.70 -6.49 -6.92
N ASP A 225 -7.90 -5.89 -6.85
CA ASP A 225 -8.73 -5.62 -8.05
C ASP A 225 -8.00 -4.69 -9.03
N ALA A 226 -7.35 -3.63 -8.55
CA ALA A 226 -6.61 -2.69 -9.38
C ALA A 226 -5.43 -3.34 -10.12
N THR A 227 -4.61 -4.14 -9.43
CA THR A 227 -3.47 -4.84 -10.04
C THR A 227 -3.91 -5.93 -11.01
N SER A 228 -5.00 -6.64 -10.71
CA SER A 228 -5.56 -7.65 -11.62
C SER A 228 -6.05 -7.03 -12.94
N ARG A 229 -6.71 -5.87 -12.86
CA ARG A 229 -7.12 -5.10 -14.05
C ARG A 229 -5.92 -4.63 -14.85
N ALA A 230 -4.87 -4.15 -14.16
CA ALA A 230 -3.63 -3.72 -14.80
C ALA A 230 -2.98 -4.86 -15.61
N VAL A 231 -2.86 -6.05 -15.02
CA VAL A 231 -2.31 -7.23 -15.71
C VAL A 231 -3.17 -7.62 -16.92
N ARG A 232 -4.50 -7.59 -16.77
CA ARG A 232 -5.40 -7.88 -17.90
C ARG A 232 -5.22 -6.91 -19.06
N LEU A 233 -5.14 -5.60 -18.78
CA LEU A 233 -4.95 -4.58 -19.81
C LEU A 233 -3.59 -4.70 -20.48
N ALA A 234 -2.53 -5.00 -19.72
CA ALA A 234 -1.21 -5.29 -20.27
C ALA A 234 -1.23 -6.48 -21.24
N LEU A 235 -1.87 -7.59 -20.85
CA LEU A 235 -2.03 -8.78 -21.69
C LEU A 235 -2.83 -8.51 -22.99
N MET A 236 -3.76 -7.56 -22.95
CA MET A 236 -4.48 -7.13 -24.17
C MET A 236 -3.59 -6.29 -25.07
N ALA A 237 -2.84 -5.35 -24.53
CA ALA A 237 -1.97 -4.47 -25.30
C ALA A 237 -0.86 -5.23 -26.03
N ILE A 238 -0.19 -6.19 -25.36
CA ILE A 238 0.85 -7.02 -26.01
C ILE A 238 0.30 -7.98 -27.09
N LYS A 239 -1.04 -8.15 -27.14
CA LYS A 239 -1.72 -8.88 -28.25
C LYS A 239 -2.09 -7.96 -29.41
N GLY A 240 -1.70 -6.68 -29.34
CA GLY A 240 -1.93 -5.69 -30.40
C GLY A 240 -3.23 -4.88 -30.22
N GLU A 241 -3.87 -4.91 -29.04
CA GLU A 241 -5.02 -4.03 -28.79
C GLU A 241 -4.57 -2.58 -28.77
N MET A 242 -5.31 -1.72 -29.48
CA MET A 242 -4.97 -0.32 -29.63
C MET A 242 -5.19 0.49 -28.34
N GLY A 243 -4.47 1.60 -28.22
CA GLY A 243 -4.70 2.63 -27.22
C GLY A 243 -5.31 3.90 -27.79
N TYR A 244 -5.42 4.92 -26.93
CA TYR A 244 -6.09 6.18 -27.21
C TYR A 244 -5.17 7.34 -26.85
N ALA A 245 -4.66 8.04 -27.83
CA ALA A 245 -3.62 9.07 -27.66
C ALA A 245 -4.00 10.20 -26.67
N THR A 246 -5.27 10.52 -26.54
CA THR A 246 -5.80 11.61 -25.71
C THR A 246 -6.73 11.11 -24.60
N ALA A 247 -6.42 9.94 -24.00
CA ALA A 247 -7.21 9.37 -22.91
C ALA A 247 -7.37 10.32 -21.71
N LEU A 248 -6.37 11.17 -21.46
CA LEU A 248 -6.39 12.18 -20.39
C LEU A 248 -7.01 13.50 -20.84
N THR A 249 -6.66 13.98 -22.03
CA THR A 249 -6.87 15.38 -22.45
C THR A 249 -7.97 15.59 -23.49
N ALA A 250 -8.65 14.52 -23.96
CA ALA A 250 -9.75 14.66 -24.91
C ALA A 250 -10.85 15.55 -24.35
N ASN A 251 -11.09 16.70 -25.02
CA ASN A 251 -12.03 17.71 -24.55
C ASN A 251 -13.45 17.16 -24.36
N GLY A 252 -13.99 17.24 -23.16
CA GLY A 252 -15.29 16.73 -22.75
C GLY A 252 -15.37 15.20 -22.59
N TRP A 253 -14.31 14.45 -22.91
CA TRP A 253 -14.31 12.98 -22.89
C TRP A 253 -13.12 12.35 -22.17
N GLY A 254 -12.02 13.10 -21.99
CA GLY A 254 -10.83 12.64 -21.31
C GLY A 254 -10.98 12.60 -19.79
N PHE A 255 -10.09 11.87 -19.14
CA PHE A 255 -10.09 11.71 -17.69
C PHE A 255 -10.10 13.05 -16.94
N GLN A 256 -9.32 14.05 -17.40
CA GLN A 256 -9.19 15.34 -16.74
C GLN A 256 -10.54 16.09 -16.71
N ASP A 257 -11.26 16.12 -17.82
CA ASP A 257 -12.55 16.78 -17.88
C ASP A 257 -13.65 16.03 -17.15
N VAL A 258 -13.74 14.69 -17.36
CA VAL A 258 -14.88 13.89 -16.90
C VAL A 258 -14.78 13.52 -15.42
N LEU A 259 -13.62 13.05 -14.99
CA LEU A 259 -13.44 12.49 -13.64
C LEU A 259 -12.59 13.38 -12.73
N PHE A 260 -11.65 14.12 -13.29
CA PHE A 260 -10.78 15.02 -12.51
C PHE A 260 -11.33 16.45 -12.42
N LYS A 261 -12.59 16.65 -12.82
CA LYS A 261 -13.35 17.91 -12.71
C LYS A 261 -12.69 19.09 -13.42
N GLY A 262 -12.09 18.84 -14.60
CA GLY A 262 -11.40 19.86 -15.38
C GLY A 262 -10.02 20.25 -14.87
N GLN A 263 -9.49 19.55 -13.85
CA GLN A 263 -8.14 19.79 -13.37
C GLN A 263 -7.12 19.08 -14.28
N GLU A 264 -5.97 19.73 -14.49
CA GLU A 264 -4.86 19.14 -15.21
C GLU A 264 -4.04 18.22 -14.31
N LEU A 265 -3.74 17.01 -14.79
CA LEU A 265 -2.79 16.11 -14.13
C LEU A 265 -1.36 16.63 -14.32
N LYS A 266 -0.55 16.51 -13.28
CA LYS A 266 0.83 16.99 -13.26
C LYS A 266 1.80 15.90 -12.83
N LEU A 267 2.98 15.90 -13.46
CA LEU A 267 4.18 15.26 -12.91
C LEU A 267 5.07 16.38 -12.38
N SER A 268 5.08 16.58 -11.07
CA SER A 268 5.76 17.71 -10.41
C SER A 268 7.29 17.55 -10.36
N ARG A 269 7.78 16.37 -10.73
CA ARG A 269 9.22 16.06 -10.83
C ARG A 269 9.49 14.98 -11.86
N SER A 270 10.75 14.93 -12.32
CA SER A 270 11.23 13.83 -13.17
C SER A 270 11.15 12.51 -12.42
N LEU A 271 10.76 11.44 -13.14
CA LEU A 271 10.68 10.09 -12.58
C LEU A 271 12.09 9.50 -12.39
N GLY A 272 12.35 8.92 -11.23
CA GLY A 272 13.61 8.31 -10.82
C GLY A 272 13.44 7.21 -9.78
N SER A 273 13.90 7.42 -8.54
CA SER A 273 13.78 6.48 -7.41
C SER A 273 13.37 7.15 -6.09
N TYR A 274 12.97 8.41 -6.16
CA TYR A 274 12.68 9.25 -4.99
C TYR A 274 11.63 8.63 -4.06
N VAL A 275 10.56 8.08 -4.61
CA VAL A 275 9.47 7.55 -3.80
C VAL A 275 9.92 6.31 -3.03
N MET A 276 10.67 5.41 -3.66
CA MET A 276 11.21 4.23 -2.98
C MET A 276 12.19 4.61 -1.87
N GLU A 277 13.05 5.58 -2.09
CA GLU A 277 14.02 6.05 -1.09
C GLU A 277 13.34 6.70 0.12
N ASN A 278 12.16 7.28 -0.06
CA ASN A 278 11.44 8.03 0.97
C ASN A 278 10.13 7.36 1.44
N VAL A 279 9.84 6.14 1.02
CA VAL A 279 8.62 5.42 1.41
C VAL A 279 8.57 5.20 2.92
N LEU A 280 7.36 5.15 3.46
CA LEU A 280 7.07 5.00 4.89
C LEU A 280 6.71 3.55 5.19
N PHE A 281 7.42 2.91 6.14
CA PHE A 281 7.07 1.58 6.62
C PHE A 281 6.06 1.65 7.76
N LYS A 282 5.10 0.74 7.78
CA LYS A 282 4.30 0.46 8.96
C LYS A 282 4.99 -0.64 9.76
N VAL A 283 5.72 -0.25 10.79
CA VAL A 283 6.61 -1.18 11.50
C VAL A 283 5.90 -1.85 12.67
N SER A 284 5.34 -1.04 13.57
CA SER A 284 4.85 -1.52 14.86
C SER A 284 3.35 -1.83 14.85
N TYR A 285 2.55 -1.04 14.15
CA TYR A 285 1.09 -1.10 14.31
C TYR A 285 0.38 -1.27 12.96
N PRO A 286 -0.53 -2.26 12.82
CA PRO A 286 -1.42 -2.40 11.66
C PRO A 286 -2.58 -1.39 11.77
N ALA A 287 -2.29 -0.10 11.63
CA ALA A 287 -3.20 1.01 11.79
C ALA A 287 -3.07 2.00 10.64
N GLU A 288 -4.11 2.79 10.39
CA GLU A 288 -4.05 3.90 9.45
C GLU A 288 -2.86 4.82 9.78
N PHE A 289 -2.16 5.32 8.73
CA PHE A 289 -0.82 5.87 8.93
C PHE A 289 -0.79 7.18 9.74
N HIS A 290 -1.81 8.03 9.63
CA HIS A 290 -1.90 9.26 10.40
C HIS A 290 -2.04 9.03 11.92
N ALA A 291 -2.42 7.80 12.33
CA ALA A 291 -2.51 7.41 13.73
C ALA A 291 -1.24 6.75 14.29
N GLN A 292 -0.20 6.48 13.47
CA GLN A 292 0.99 5.72 13.90
C GLN A 292 1.68 6.34 15.11
N THR A 293 1.89 7.65 15.10
CA THR A 293 2.54 8.35 16.22
C THR A 293 1.61 8.55 17.42
N ALA A 294 0.28 8.62 17.21
CA ALA A 294 -0.67 8.57 18.31
C ALA A 294 -0.69 7.19 18.98
N ALA A 295 -0.59 6.11 18.20
CA ALA A 295 -0.41 4.76 18.72
C ALA A 295 0.88 4.64 19.54
N GLU A 296 2.00 5.16 19.04
CA GLU A 296 3.29 5.16 19.73
C GLU A 296 3.20 5.94 21.06
N ALA A 297 2.59 7.13 21.05
CA ALA A 297 2.39 7.93 22.26
C ALA A 297 1.47 7.24 23.28
N ALA A 298 0.38 6.62 22.82
CA ALA A 298 -0.55 5.89 23.66
C ALA A 298 0.11 4.67 24.34
N VAL A 299 0.90 3.91 23.57
CA VAL A 299 1.66 2.76 24.11
C VAL A 299 2.69 3.22 25.16
N GLN A 300 3.35 4.36 24.95
CA GLN A 300 4.27 4.92 25.92
C GLN A 300 3.57 5.35 27.23
N LEU A 301 2.34 5.86 27.14
CA LEU A 301 1.53 6.27 28.31
C LEU A 301 0.93 5.09 29.07
N HIS A 302 0.75 3.93 28.43
CA HIS A 302 0.10 2.76 29.01
C HIS A 302 0.56 2.42 30.45
N PRO A 303 1.87 2.32 30.78
CA PRO A 303 2.30 1.96 32.12
C PRO A 303 1.87 2.95 33.22
N GLU A 304 1.72 4.22 32.85
CA GLU A 304 1.33 5.28 33.81
C GLU A 304 -0.17 5.27 34.09
N ILE A 305 -1.00 4.93 33.05
CA ILE A 305 -2.44 5.13 33.15
C ILE A 305 -3.23 3.85 33.41
N ILE A 306 -2.68 2.64 33.17
CA ILE A 306 -3.44 1.39 33.25
C ILE A 306 -4.03 1.12 34.64
N GLY A 307 -3.38 1.62 35.70
CA GLY A 307 -3.88 1.53 37.09
C GLY A 307 -4.85 2.63 37.48
N ARG A 308 -5.15 3.60 36.62
CA ARG A 308 -5.92 4.81 36.88
C ARG A 308 -7.01 5.11 35.85
N LEU A 309 -7.46 4.11 35.10
CA LEU A 309 -8.44 4.26 33.99
C LEU A 309 -9.74 4.96 34.47
N ASP A 310 -10.24 4.60 35.65
CA ASP A 310 -11.46 5.16 36.21
C ASP A 310 -11.29 6.63 36.61
N GLU A 311 -10.06 7.09 36.85
CA GLU A 311 -9.73 8.46 37.21
C GLU A 311 -9.57 9.37 35.98
N ILE A 312 -9.55 8.84 34.77
CA ILE A 312 -9.40 9.63 33.55
C ILE A 312 -10.64 10.49 33.33
N LYS A 313 -10.42 11.81 33.27
CA LYS A 313 -11.43 12.83 32.98
C LYS A 313 -11.50 13.13 31.47
N GLU A 314 -10.36 13.35 30.85
CA GLU A 314 -10.24 13.74 29.44
C GLU A 314 -8.90 13.27 28.87
N ILE A 315 -8.86 12.95 27.59
CA ILE A 315 -7.66 12.63 26.83
C ILE A 315 -7.58 13.60 25.67
N THR A 316 -6.57 14.46 25.67
CA THR A 316 -6.32 15.40 24.57
C THR A 316 -5.41 14.74 23.54
N ILE A 317 -5.86 14.66 22.29
CA ILE A 317 -5.08 14.22 21.12
C ILE A 317 -4.81 15.44 20.24
N THR A 318 -3.57 15.94 20.28
CA THR A 318 -3.15 17.02 19.38
C THR A 318 -2.60 16.41 18.09
N THR A 319 -3.11 16.86 16.95
CA THR A 319 -2.78 16.26 15.63
C THR A 319 -2.77 17.31 14.52
N HIS A 320 -2.69 16.86 13.27
CA HIS A 320 -2.71 17.68 12.04
C HIS A 320 -4.05 17.55 11.28
N GLU A 321 -4.35 18.51 10.41
CA GLU A 321 -5.63 18.60 9.67
C GLU A 321 -5.99 17.31 8.94
N SER A 322 -5.02 16.65 8.30
CA SER A 322 -5.28 15.43 7.53
C SER A 322 -5.79 14.28 8.41
N ALA A 323 -5.27 14.11 9.63
CA ALA A 323 -5.77 13.10 10.56
C ALA A 323 -7.21 13.41 10.98
N ILE A 324 -7.51 14.65 11.33
CA ILE A 324 -8.87 15.07 11.70
C ILE A 324 -9.85 14.77 10.56
N ARG A 325 -9.50 15.11 9.35
CA ARG A 325 -10.37 14.91 8.19
C ARG A 325 -10.62 13.45 7.84
N ILE A 326 -9.66 12.55 8.14
CA ILE A 326 -9.67 11.16 7.64
C ILE A 326 -10.08 10.17 8.70
N ILE A 327 -9.54 10.31 9.94
CA ILE A 327 -9.63 9.28 10.97
C ILE A 327 -10.18 9.76 12.30
N ASP A 328 -10.55 11.03 12.44
CA ASP A 328 -11.29 11.53 13.62
C ASP A 328 -12.75 11.07 13.52
N LYS A 329 -13.08 10.02 14.26
CA LYS A 329 -14.40 9.38 14.21
C LYS A 329 -15.03 9.26 15.59
N THR A 330 -16.19 9.83 15.73
CA THR A 330 -17.05 9.68 16.91
C THR A 330 -18.20 8.72 16.63
N GLY A 331 -18.81 8.18 17.69
CA GLY A 331 -19.94 7.26 17.59
C GLY A 331 -19.54 5.80 17.32
N PRO A 332 -20.52 4.93 17.00
CA PRO A 332 -20.29 3.49 16.88
C PRO A 332 -19.41 3.12 15.68
N LEU A 333 -18.56 2.10 15.85
CA LEU A 333 -17.74 1.50 14.81
C LEU A 333 -18.24 0.07 14.54
N HIS A 334 -18.43 -0.27 13.27
CA HIS A 334 -19.22 -1.44 12.89
C HIS A 334 -18.43 -2.66 12.41
N ASN A 335 -17.14 -2.50 12.10
CA ASN A 335 -16.31 -3.58 11.56
C ASN A 335 -14.81 -3.25 11.72
N PRO A 336 -13.90 -4.23 11.54
CA PRO A 336 -12.46 -4.01 11.64
C PRO A 336 -11.93 -2.87 10.74
N ALA A 337 -12.47 -2.75 9.52
CA ALA A 337 -12.09 -1.72 8.57
C ALA A 337 -12.48 -0.29 8.99
N ASP A 338 -13.41 -0.16 9.88
CA ASP A 338 -13.83 1.11 10.46
C ASP A 338 -12.98 1.47 11.68
N ARG A 339 -12.59 0.47 12.45
CA ARG A 339 -11.79 0.59 13.68
C ARG A 339 -10.33 0.93 13.40
N ASP A 340 -9.69 0.28 12.44
CA ASP A 340 -8.28 0.54 12.05
C ASP A 340 -8.07 1.91 11.38
N HIS A 341 -9.17 2.60 11.07
CA HIS A 341 -9.23 3.97 10.55
C HIS A 341 -9.92 4.94 11.52
N CYS A 342 -9.82 4.68 12.82
CA CYS A 342 -10.34 5.56 13.87
C CYS A 342 -9.24 5.92 14.85
N LEU A 343 -8.84 7.21 14.87
CA LEU A 343 -7.78 7.74 15.73
C LEU A 343 -8.03 7.42 17.20
N GLN A 344 -9.28 7.61 17.65
CA GLN A 344 -9.67 7.38 19.03
C GLN A 344 -9.65 5.89 19.40
N TYR A 345 -10.07 5.00 18.50
CA TYR A 345 -10.02 3.56 18.75
C TYR A 345 -8.57 3.07 18.89
N ILE A 346 -7.72 3.45 17.94
CA ILE A 346 -6.29 3.10 17.94
C ILE A 346 -5.61 3.60 19.22
N THR A 347 -5.89 4.85 19.61
CA THR A 347 -5.37 5.44 20.86
C THR A 347 -5.88 4.67 22.07
N ALA A 348 -7.18 4.32 22.14
CA ALA A 348 -7.75 3.57 23.26
C ALA A 348 -7.09 2.20 23.43
N ILE A 349 -6.88 1.45 22.33
CA ILE A 349 -6.18 0.15 22.38
C ILE A 349 -4.75 0.33 22.90
N GLY A 350 -3.99 1.31 22.39
CA GLY A 350 -2.63 1.60 22.86
C GLY A 350 -2.58 1.87 24.36
N LEU A 351 -3.50 2.70 24.88
CA LEU A 351 -3.62 3.02 26.28
C LEU A 351 -4.03 1.81 27.15
N LEU A 352 -4.91 0.96 26.66
CA LEU A 352 -5.42 -0.22 27.40
C LEU A 352 -4.44 -1.39 27.42
N LYS A 353 -3.77 -1.67 26.31
CA LYS A 353 -2.99 -2.90 26.12
C LYS A 353 -1.48 -2.70 26.09
N GLY A 354 -0.99 -1.48 25.87
CA GLY A 354 0.44 -1.21 25.71
C GLY A 354 1.03 -1.81 24.44
N ASN A 355 0.19 -2.25 23.50
CA ASN A 355 0.52 -2.72 22.16
C ASN A 355 -0.73 -2.68 21.30
N ILE A 356 -0.56 -2.79 19.97
CA ILE A 356 -1.66 -2.84 18.99
C ILE A 356 -1.33 -3.89 17.94
N THR A 357 -2.22 -4.86 17.78
CA THR A 357 -2.13 -5.94 16.80
C THR A 357 -3.33 -5.94 15.86
N ALA A 358 -3.31 -6.75 14.81
CA ALA A 358 -4.43 -6.85 13.88
C ALA A 358 -5.69 -7.46 14.53
N GLU A 359 -5.51 -8.34 15.50
CA GLU A 359 -6.59 -8.96 16.27
C GLU A 359 -7.35 -7.94 17.11
N ASP A 360 -6.74 -6.82 17.46
CA ASP A 360 -7.37 -5.76 18.26
C ASP A 360 -8.52 -5.03 17.55
N TYR A 361 -8.69 -5.25 16.26
CA TYR A 361 -9.79 -4.72 15.48
C TYR A 361 -10.97 -5.69 15.31
N GLU A 362 -10.84 -6.96 15.75
CA GLU A 362 -11.90 -7.96 15.63
C GLU A 362 -13.05 -7.70 16.63
N ASP A 363 -14.23 -8.27 16.36
CA ASP A 363 -15.46 -7.95 17.08
C ASP A 363 -15.43 -8.37 18.55
N ASP A 364 -14.72 -9.43 18.89
CA ASP A 364 -14.57 -9.92 20.26
C ASP A 364 -13.75 -8.96 21.14
N VAL A 365 -12.69 -8.39 20.60
CA VAL A 365 -11.90 -7.35 21.31
C VAL A 365 -12.67 -6.04 21.37
N ALA A 366 -13.32 -5.64 20.28
CA ALA A 366 -14.12 -4.41 20.20
C ALA A 366 -15.34 -4.41 21.14
N ALA A 367 -15.74 -5.57 21.65
CA ALA A 367 -16.80 -5.70 22.63
C ALA A 367 -16.39 -5.25 24.06
N ASP A 368 -15.12 -4.96 24.30
CA ASP A 368 -14.65 -4.41 25.61
C ASP A 368 -15.18 -2.98 25.80
N PRO A 369 -16.09 -2.74 26.79
CA PRO A 369 -16.71 -1.42 26.97
C PRO A 369 -15.72 -0.32 27.33
N ARG A 370 -14.57 -0.66 27.91
CA ARG A 370 -13.54 0.32 28.27
C ARG A 370 -12.99 1.07 27.04
N ILE A 371 -13.04 0.44 25.86
CA ILE A 371 -12.60 1.08 24.61
C ILE A 371 -13.48 2.29 24.32
N ASP A 372 -14.81 2.11 24.31
CA ASP A 372 -15.76 3.18 24.02
C ASP A 372 -15.79 4.23 25.15
N GLU A 373 -15.67 3.80 26.41
CA GLU A 373 -15.54 4.71 27.56
C GLU A 373 -14.33 5.64 27.43
N LEU A 374 -13.19 5.16 26.95
CA LEU A 374 -12.01 6.00 26.69
C LEU A 374 -12.22 6.89 25.47
N ARG A 375 -12.81 6.36 24.40
CA ARG A 375 -13.09 7.13 23.17
C ARG A 375 -13.99 8.34 23.44
N GLU A 376 -15.00 8.19 24.29
CA GLU A 376 -15.91 9.27 24.70
C GLU A 376 -15.22 10.38 25.47
N LYS A 377 -14.09 10.09 26.13
CA LYS A 377 -13.27 11.07 26.86
C LYS A 377 -12.22 11.76 25.97
N MET A 378 -12.08 11.38 24.71
CA MET A 378 -11.08 11.94 23.81
C MET A 378 -11.54 13.22 23.13
N VAL A 379 -10.64 14.20 23.12
CA VAL A 379 -10.82 15.48 22.42
C VAL A 379 -9.67 15.63 21.43
N THR A 380 -9.99 15.79 20.15
CA THR A 380 -9.02 15.98 19.07
C THR A 380 -8.83 17.47 18.81
N VAL A 381 -7.57 17.92 18.78
CA VAL A 381 -7.21 19.34 18.59
C VAL A 381 -6.19 19.47 17.46
N GLU A 382 -6.45 20.35 16.49
CA GLU A 382 -5.48 20.69 15.46
C GLU A 382 -4.38 21.59 16.02
N LYS A 383 -3.12 21.30 15.62
CA LYS A 383 -1.97 22.18 15.80
C LYS A 383 -1.44 22.59 14.45
N GLU A 384 -1.56 23.89 14.10
CA GLU A 384 -1.19 24.43 12.80
C GLU A 384 0.24 24.09 12.37
N SER A 385 1.20 24.05 13.30
CA SER A 385 2.57 23.66 12.97
C SER A 385 2.65 22.18 12.54
N TYR A 386 1.85 21.28 13.09
CA TYR A 386 1.80 19.88 12.65
C TYR A 386 1.24 19.76 11.24
N THR A 387 0.21 20.54 10.90
CA THR A 387 -0.35 20.60 9.55
C THR A 387 0.67 21.15 8.54
N THR A 388 1.41 22.20 8.92
CA THR A 388 2.45 22.78 8.07
C THR A 388 3.60 21.80 7.82
N ASP A 389 4.09 21.17 8.87
CA ASP A 389 5.19 20.20 8.80
C ASP A 389 4.81 18.90 8.07
N TYR A 390 3.54 18.50 8.12
CA TYR A 390 3.00 17.38 7.32
C TYR A 390 3.06 17.70 5.81
N LEU A 391 2.78 18.92 5.42
CA LEU A 391 2.77 19.35 4.01
C LEU A 391 4.17 19.68 3.48
N ASP A 392 5.14 19.95 4.36
CA ASP A 392 6.53 20.24 3.99
C ASP A 392 7.20 19.01 3.37
N PRO A 393 7.65 19.06 2.08
CA PRO A 393 8.29 17.92 1.42
C PRO A 393 9.57 17.43 2.11
N GLU A 394 10.28 18.31 2.81
CA GLU A 394 11.52 17.97 3.49
C GLU A 394 11.28 17.32 4.87
N LYS A 395 10.13 17.58 5.48
CA LYS A 395 9.76 17.01 6.77
C LYS A 395 8.84 15.79 6.61
N ARG A 396 7.69 15.96 5.97
CA ARG A 396 6.63 14.94 5.91
C ARG A 396 6.31 14.37 7.28
N SER A 397 6.25 15.28 8.28
CA SER A 397 5.95 14.96 9.67
C SER A 397 4.53 14.39 9.80
N ILE A 398 4.35 13.44 10.73
CA ILE A 398 3.05 12.83 11.06
C ILE A 398 2.86 12.96 12.57
N ALA A 399 2.99 14.20 13.04
CA ALA A 399 3.04 14.47 14.46
C ALA A 399 1.67 14.25 15.13
N ASN A 400 1.71 13.53 16.25
CA ASN A 400 0.62 13.45 17.20
C ASN A 400 1.18 13.60 18.63
N ALA A 401 0.43 14.26 19.50
CA ALA A 401 0.75 14.34 20.91
C ALA A 401 -0.47 13.94 21.75
N ILE A 402 -0.23 13.20 22.84
CA ILE A 402 -1.29 12.75 23.75
C ILE A 402 -0.97 13.24 25.16
N GLN A 403 -2.01 13.75 25.83
CA GLN A 403 -1.99 14.06 27.26
C GLN A 403 -3.26 13.53 27.92
N VAL A 404 -3.12 12.89 29.08
CA VAL A 404 -4.25 12.40 29.90
C VAL A 404 -4.45 13.29 31.11
N HIS A 405 -5.69 13.74 31.31
CA HIS A 405 -6.10 14.58 32.44
C HIS A 405 -6.96 13.76 33.39
N PHE A 406 -6.68 13.84 34.70
CA PHE A 406 -7.37 13.10 35.74
C PHE A 406 -8.40 13.93 36.48
N VAL A 407 -9.35 13.27 37.13
CA VAL A 407 -10.41 13.92 37.91
C VAL A 407 -9.88 14.67 39.12
N ASP A 408 -8.71 14.30 39.67
CA ASP A 408 -8.04 14.97 40.76
C ASP A 408 -7.34 16.29 40.37
N GLY A 409 -7.37 16.64 39.07
CA GLY A 409 -6.74 17.84 38.49
C GLY A 409 -5.29 17.64 38.08
N THR A 410 -4.71 16.45 38.26
CA THR A 410 -3.38 16.12 37.76
C THR A 410 -3.45 15.71 36.26
N SER A 411 -2.32 15.69 35.62
CA SER A 411 -2.19 15.25 34.22
C SER A 411 -0.87 14.49 34.02
N THR A 412 -0.81 13.64 32.99
CA THR A 412 0.47 13.09 32.54
C THR A 412 1.33 14.17 31.89
N ASP A 413 2.59 13.87 31.67
CA ASP A 413 3.38 14.63 30.71
C ASP A 413 2.74 14.50 29.29
N VAL A 414 3.01 15.47 28.42
CA VAL A 414 2.63 15.39 27.00
C VAL A 414 3.63 14.47 26.29
N ILE A 415 3.15 13.39 25.72
CA ILE A 415 3.98 12.55 24.85
C ILE A 415 3.76 13.01 23.40
N ASP A 416 4.77 13.66 22.83
CA ASP A 416 4.78 14.23 21.48
C ASP A 416 5.68 13.36 20.59
N CYS A 417 5.10 12.75 19.55
CA CYS A 417 5.79 11.91 18.58
C CYS A 417 5.68 12.54 17.19
N GLU A 418 6.78 13.06 16.65
CA GLU A 418 6.78 13.76 15.37
C GLU A 418 6.87 12.79 14.18
N TYR A 419 7.78 11.82 14.22
CA TYR A 419 8.01 10.87 13.15
C TYR A 419 7.74 9.44 13.62
N PRO A 420 6.88 8.68 12.92
CA PRO A 420 6.66 7.28 13.27
C PRO A 420 7.91 6.43 13.01
N LEU A 421 8.03 5.33 13.73
CA LEU A 421 9.03 4.33 13.43
C LEU A 421 8.79 3.80 12.01
N GLY A 422 9.75 3.92 11.12
CA GLY A 422 9.58 3.60 9.69
C GLY A 422 9.58 4.81 8.76
N HIS A 423 9.53 6.02 9.34
CA HIS A 423 9.85 7.25 8.61
C HIS A 423 11.34 7.26 8.20
N ARG A 424 11.67 7.93 7.08
CA ARG A 424 13.05 8.01 6.58
C ARG A 424 14.07 8.48 7.65
N PHE A 425 13.67 9.38 8.54
CA PHE A 425 14.50 9.89 9.62
C PHE A 425 14.70 8.91 10.79
N ARG A 426 13.93 7.83 10.84
CA ARG A 426 14.06 6.74 11.82
C ARG A 426 14.31 5.37 11.14
N ARG A 427 14.84 5.38 9.91
CA ARG A 427 15.03 4.16 9.10
C ARG A 427 15.96 3.16 9.75
N GLU A 428 17.05 3.61 10.37
CA GLU A 428 18.00 2.72 11.05
C GLU A 428 17.38 1.99 12.24
N GLU A 429 16.50 2.65 12.98
CA GLU A 429 15.73 2.01 14.07
C GLU A 429 14.68 1.03 13.52
N ALA A 430 14.12 1.35 12.36
CA ALA A 430 13.02 0.61 11.75
C ALA A 430 13.46 -0.73 11.14
N ILE A 431 14.60 -0.80 10.48
CA ILE A 431 15.05 -2.00 9.74
C ILE A 431 15.08 -3.25 10.63
N PRO A 432 15.69 -3.27 11.82
CA PRO A 432 15.63 -4.45 12.70
C PRO A 432 14.21 -4.87 13.05
N LYS A 433 13.33 -3.90 13.28
CA LYS A 433 11.91 -4.15 13.61
C LYS A 433 11.09 -4.65 12.42
N ILE A 434 11.42 -4.23 11.20
CA ILE A 434 10.85 -4.77 9.96
C ILE A 434 11.20 -6.27 9.84
N LEU A 435 12.46 -6.63 10.14
CA LEU A 435 12.88 -8.02 10.12
C LEU A 435 12.22 -8.86 11.22
N GLU A 436 12.03 -8.31 12.42
CA GLU A 436 11.28 -8.95 13.51
C GLU A 436 9.80 -9.16 13.09
N LYS A 437 9.15 -8.13 12.54
CA LYS A 437 7.78 -8.21 12.01
C LYS A 437 7.66 -9.28 10.92
N TYR A 438 8.59 -9.29 9.96
CA TYR A 438 8.63 -10.30 8.91
C TYR A 438 8.75 -11.71 9.48
N ALA A 439 9.69 -11.92 10.40
CA ALA A 439 9.88 -13.21 11.07
C ALA A 439 8.61 -13.67 11.81
N HIS A 440 7.97 -12.76 12.55
CA HIS A 440 6.70 -13.02 13.23
C HIS A 440 5.62 -13.43 12.23
N ASN A 441 5.42 -12.65 11.18
CA ASN A 441 4.39 -12.89 10.17
C ASN A 441 4.56 -14.25 9.48
N LEU A 442 5.80 -14.61 9.12
CA LEU A 442 6.10 -15.94 8.57
C LEU A 442 5.74 -17.07 9.54
N SER A 443 6.02 -16.91 10.83
CA SER A 443 5.76 -17.92 11.85
C SER A 443 4.28 -18.29 12.01
N THR A 444 3.38 -17.46 11.48
CA THR A 444 1.92 -17.71 11.54
C THR A 444 1.44 -18.77 10.54
N GLN A 445 2.21 -19.04 9.49
CA GLN A 445 1.85 -19.98 8.41
C GLN A 445 2.89 -21.08 8.19
N TYR A 446 4.15 -20.85 8.56
CA TYR A 446 5.23 -21.78 8.32
C TYR A 446 5.74 -22.40 9.63
N THR A 447 6.22 -23.64 9.56
CA THR A 447 6.95 -24.24 10.68
C THR A 447 8.21 -23.44 11.00
N VAL A 448 8.72 -23.55 12.23
CA VAL A 448 9.95 -22.87 12.66
C VAL A 448 11.08 -23.09 11.65
N LYS A 449 11.30 -24.35 11.23
CA LYS A 449 12.36 -24.72 10.27
C LYS A 449 12.17 -24.07 8.89
N GLN A 450 10.92 -23.99 8.41
CA GLN A 450 10.62 -23.32 7.13
C GLN A 450 10.81 -21.80 7.24
N SER A 451 10.30 -21.21 8.32
CA SER A 451 10.46 -19.77 8.58
C SER A 451 11.92 -19.36 8.67
N GLU A 452 12.75 -20.12 9.41
CA GLU A 452 14.21 -19.88 9.49
C GLU A 452 14.90 -20.02 8.12
N ARG A 453 14.51 -21.02 7.31
CA ARG A 453 15.03 -21.20 5.96
C ARG A 453 14.68 -20.00 5.06
N ILE A 454 13.43 -19.55 5.08
CA ILE A 454 12.97 -18.39 4.30
C ILE A 454 13.77 -17.17 4.73
N GLN A 455 13.81 -16.85 6.02
CA GLN A 455 14.51 -15.67 6.55
C GLN A 455 16.02 -15.70 6.21
N LYS A 456 16.67 -16.85 6.33
CA LYS A 456 18.10 -16.98 6.02
C LYS A 456 18.43 -16.55 4.60
N VAL A 457 17.56 -16.89 3.64
CA VAL A 457 17.74 -16.53 2.24
C VAL A 457 17.29 -15.09 2.01
N THR A 458 16.06 -14.77 2.43
CA THR A 458 15.41 -13.49 2.06
C THR A 458 16.01 -12.29 2.78
N ASN A 459 16.65 -12.43 3.94
CA ASN A 459 17.34 -11.33 4.62
C ASN A 459 18.71 -11.00 4.00
N ASN A 460 19.19 -11.80 3.07
CA ASN A 460 20.47 -11.55 2.38
C ASN A 460 20.20 -10.87 1.03
N PHE A 461 20.29 -9.54 1.01
CA PHE A 461 20.05 -8.75 -0.19
C PHE A 461 20.89 -9.20 -1.40
N ASP A 462 22.19 -9.43 -1.21
CA ASP A 462 23.10 -9.78 -2.31
C ASP A 462 22.79 -11.15 -2.91
N GLU A 463 22.30 -12.09 -2.11
CA GLU A 463 21.86 -13.41 -2.58
C GLU A 463 20.51 -13.31 -3.28
N VAL A 464 19.52 -12.68 -2.63
CA VAL A 464 18.14 -12.59 -3.12
C VAL A 464 18.05 -11.92 -4.48
N GLN A 465 18.77 -10.81 -4.71
CA GLN A 465 18.69 -10.09 -5.97
C GLN A 465 19.19 -10.92 -7.17
N GLN A 466 20.04 -11.92 -6.94
CA GLN A 466 20.57 -12.81 -7.97
C GLN A 466 19.71 -14.06 -8.20
N MET A 467 18.77 -14.34 -7.30
CA MET A 467 17.90 -15.51 -7.43
C MET A 467 16.99 -15.39 -8.66
N ASN A 468 16.65 -16.57 -9.22
CA ASN A 468 15.54 -16.65 -10.15
C ASN A 468 14.21 -16.43 -9.40
N THR A 469 13.26 -15.76 -10.04
CA THR A 469 11.93 -15.56 -9.46
C THR A 469 11.26 -16.88 -9.05
N THR A 470 11.43 -17.93 -9.86
CA THR A 470 10.86 -19.26 -9.57
C THR A 470 11.40 -19.84 -8.26
N ASP A 471 12.72 -19.77 -8.07
CA ASP A 471 13.37 -20.27 -6.85
C ASP A 471 12.99 -19.42 -5.62
N PHE A 472 12.83 -18.11 -5.83
CA PHE A 472 12.36 -17.21 -4.78
C PHE A 472 10.91 -17.52 -4.36
N VAL A 473 10.00 -17.70 -5.33
CA VAL A 473 8.60 -18.04 -5.03
C VAL A 473 8.49 -19.44 -4.40
N ASP A 474 9.34 -20.39 -4.80
CA ASP A 474 9.40 -21.73 -4.21
C ASP A 474 9.67 -21.73 -2.69
N LEU A 475 10.27 -20.65 -2.16
CA LEU A 475 10.46 -20.52 -0.70
C LEU A 475 9.12 -20.40 0.04
N PHE A 476 8.09 -19.89 -0.60
CA PHE A 476 6.81 -19.49 0.02
C PHE A 476 5.63 -20.40 -0.36
N VAL A 477 5.76 -21.26 -1.35
CA VAL A 477 4.67 -22.17 -1.75
C VAL A 477 4.77 -23.52 -1.04
N ASN A 478 3.60 -24.14 -0.77
CA ASN A 478 3.47 -25.42 -0.07
C ASN A 478 3.36 -26.60 -1.05
#